data_74512c6157de894f6233e697a6799a67
#
_entry.id   74512c6157de894f6233e697a6799a67
#
_cell.length_a   1.000
_cell.length_b   1.000
_cell.length_c   1.000
_cell.angle_alpha   90.00
_cell.angle_beta   90.00
_cell.angle_gamma   90.00
#
_symmetry.space_group_name_H-M   'P 1'
#
loop_
_entity.id
_entity.type
_entity.pdbx_description
1 polymer ?
#
loop_
_entity_poly.entity_id
_entity_poly.type
_entity_poly.pdbx_seq_one_letter_code
_entity_poly.pdbx_strand_id
1 'polypeptide(L)'
;MANLCIISYVIEGKKKEVQDLFHKLNGLIANEDYLKKTDLGLCPLAKVVEIFGGDPKKIHCRGEINNLEIDKSGSLLYFNTETSRNGLPEVWDLVISQYNTLCYYFRAEECDMDYYVTNDIEGKHFPERYIADTWLYGLRYFEGIEEVCKHFEEITSVSVSGMEELEDKACDFNSNDEGKFFYIHQFEIINIYEYETAKSFFNQQPSY
;
A
#
# COMPACT_ATOMS: atom_id res chain seq x y z
N MET A 1 -9.50 -10.72 -14.64
CA MET A 1 -9.14 -9.31 -14.32
C MET A 1 -7.82 -9.37 -13.58
N ALA A 2 -6.91 -8.43 -13.77
CA ALA A 2 -5.73 -8.38 -12.92
C ALA A 2 -6.18 -7.81 -11.58
N ASN A 3 -5.80 -8.48 -10.49
CA ASN A 3 -6.02 -7.98 -9.14
C ASN A 3 -5.28 -6.66 -9.00
N LEU A 4 -5.97 -5.64 -8.54
CA LEU A 4 -5.48 -4.27 -8.44
C LEU A 4 -5.11 -3.99 -6.99
N CYS A 5 -3.83 -3.78 -6.72
CA CYS A 5 -3.35 -3.35 -5.42
C CYS A 5 -3.25 -1.82 -5.39
N ILE A 6 -3.91 -1.20 -4.44
CA ILE A 6 -3.83 0.23 -4.18
C ILE A 6 -2.82 0.45 -3.07
N ILE A 7 -1.86 1.34 -3.31
CA ILE A 7 -0.83 1.62 -2.33
C ILE A 7 -0.74 3.11 -2.11
N SER A 8 -0.90 3.52 -0.87
CA SER A 8 -0.67 4.90 -0.43
C SER A 8 0.77 5.05 0.04
N TYR A 9 1.44 6.09 -0.41
CA TYR A 9 2.82 6.40 -0.07
C TYR A 9 2.95 7.76 0.59
N VAL A 10 3.88 7.83 1.54
CA VAL A 10 4.42 9.07 2.08
C VAL A 10 5.94 9.00 1.98
N ILE A 11 6.57 9.97 1.29
CA ILE A 11 8.02 10.14 1.28
C ILE A 11 8.36 11.37 2.10
N GLU A 12 9.27 11.21 3.06
CA GLU A 12 9.73 12.30 3.91
C GLU A 12 11.23 12.51 3.82
N GLY A 13 11.66 13.73 4.10
CA GLY A 13 13.07 14.09 4.17
C GLY A 13 13.32 15.60 4.12
N LYS A 14 14.56 15.98 3.80
CA LYS A 14 14.88 17.40 3.66
C LYS A 14 14.12 18.01 2.49
N LYS A 15 13.54 19.18 2.76
CA LYS A 15 12.72 19.95 1.81
C LYS A 15 13.28 19.98 0.39
N LYS A 16 14.57 20.25 0.23
CA LYS A 16 15.21 20.33 -1.10
C LYS A 16 15.13 19.01 -1.87
N GLU A 17 15.32 17.88 -1.19
CA GLU A 17 15.30 16.55 -1.82
C GLU A 17 13.86 16.15 -2.15
N VAL A 18 12.91 16.40 -1.24
CA VAL A 18 11.48 16.14 -1.48
C VAL A 18 10.97 16.96 -2.66
N GLN A 19 11.33 18.25 -2.74
CA GLN A 19 10.93 19.09 -3.86
C GLN A 19 11.58 18.67 -5.18
N ASP A 20 12.84 18.25 -5.17
CA ASP A 20 13.52 17.72 -6.37
C ASP A 20 12.81 16.47 -6.88
N LEU A 21 12.50 15.52 -5.98
CA LEU A 21 11.74 14.33 -6.31
C LEU A 21 10.35 14.66 -6.86
N PHE A 22 9.61 15.56 -6.18
CA PHE A 22 8.31 16.01 -6.64
C PHE A 22 8.37 16.57 -8.07
N HIS A 23 9.32 17.45 -8.36
CA HIS A 23 9.46 18.04 -9.70
C HIS A 23 9.78 17.00 -10.78
N LYS A 24 10.63 16.02 -10.48
CA LYS A 24 10.93 14.92 -11.40
C LYS A 24 9.70 14.07 -11.69
N LEU A 25 8.98 13.63 -10.66
CA LEU A 25 7.77 12.82 -10.83
C LEU A 25 6.64 13.60 -11.50
N ASN A 26 6.40 14.84 -11.07
CA ASN A 26 5.36 15.69 -11.66
C ASN A 26 5.66 16.02 -13.13
N GLY A 27 6.93 16.30 -13.46
CA GLY A 27 7.35 16.52 -14.85
C GLY A 27 7.20 15.26 -15.71
N LEU A 28 7.40 14.08 -15.13
CA LEU A 28 7.18 12.81 -15.81
C LEU A 28 5.68 12.57 -16.07
N ILE A 29 4.83 12.75 -15.04
CA ILE A 29 3.38 12.53 -15.13
C ILE A 29 2.72 13.52 -16.11
N ALA A 30 3.20 14.78 -16.13
CA ALA A 30 2.71 15.80 -17.06
C ALA A 30 3.12 15.57 -18.52
N ASN A 31 4.04 14.64 -18.78
CA ASN A 31 4.46 14.30 -20.13
C ASN A 31 3.42 13.41 -20.82
N GLU A 32 2.98 13.77 -22.03
CA GLU A 32 2.02 12.98 -22.82
C GLU A 32 2.51 11.55 -23.08
N ASP A 33 3.83 11.32 -23.03
CA ASP A 33 4.44 10.00 -23.21
C ASP A 33 4.34 9.10 -21.98
N TYR A 34 3.92 9.65 -20.80
CA TYR A 34 3.84 8.88 -19.56
C TYR A 34 2.88 7.69 -19.66
N LEU A 35 1.75 7.89 -20.30
CA LEU A 35 0.72 6.85 -20.49
C LEU A 35 0.90 6.05 -21.80
N LYS A 36 1.94 6.31 -22.60
CA LYS A 36 2.18 5.52 -23.81
C LYS A 36 2.67 4.12 -23.46
N LYS A 37 2.15 3.15 -24.23
CA LYS A 37 2.59 1.75 -24.11
C LYS A 37 4.08 1.64 -24.37
N THR A 38 4.79 0.97 -23.46
CA THR A 38 6.16 0.51 -23.63
C THR A 38 6.16 -0.91 -24.22
N ASP A 39 7.34 -1.49 -24.45
CA ASP A 39 7.49 -2.91 -24.81
C ASP A 39 6.94 -3.86 -23.72
N LEU A 40 6.79 -3.35 -22.49
CA LEU A 40 6.20 -4.05 -21.33
C LEU A 40 4.66 -3.86 -21.24
N GLY A 41 4.03 -3.20 -22.23
CA GLY A 41 2.64 -2.82 -22.22
C GLY A 41 2.41 -1.41 -21.61
N LEU A 42 1.24 -1.15 -21.03
CA LEU A 42 0.98 0.09 -20.27
C LEU A 42 1.68 -0.04 -18.91
N CYS A 43 2.81 0.62 -18.75
CA CYS A 43 3.64 0.52 -17.54
C CYS A 43 4.29 1.87 -17.20
N PRO A 44 3.50 2.85 -16.72
CA PRO A 44 4.04 4.18 -16.43
C PRO A 44 5.18 4.19 -15.42
N LEU A 45 5.15 3.32 -14.39
CA LEU A 45 6.24 3.20 -13.41
C LEU A 45 7.58 2.71 -14.02
N ALA A 46 7.56 2.06 -15.20
CA ALA A 46 8.80 1.73 -15.91
C ALA A 46 9.61 2.99 -16.23
N LYS A 47 8.94 4.11 -16.55
CA LYS A 47 9.61 5.39 -16.81
C LYS A 47 10.20 6.03 -15.56
N VAL A 48 9.59 5.78 -14.40
CA VAL A 48 10.19 6.16 -13.11
C VAL A 48 11.50 5.39 -12.94
N VAL A 49 11.48 4.07 -13.14
CA VAL A 49 12.69 3.24 -13.05
C VAL A 49 13.79 3.75 -14.00
N GLU A 50 13.46 4.07 -15.26
CA GLU A 50 14.41 4.58 -16.25
C GLU A 50 15.04 5.91 -15.84
N ILE A 51 14.26 6.91 -15.39
CA ILE A 51 14.81 8.23 -15.01
C ILE A 51 15.70 8.18 -13.78
N PHE A 52 15.52 7.15 -12.92
CA PHE A 52 16.36 6.89 -11.75
C PHE A 52 17.49 5.88 -12.04
N GLY A 53 17.73 5.55 -13.32
CA GLY A 53 18.89 4.76 -13.78
C GLY A 53 18.73 3.25 -13.60
N GLY A 54 17.54 2.76 -13.32
CA GLY A 54 17.22 1.33 -13.24
C GLY A 54 16.89 0.71 -14.61
N ASP A 55 16.81 -0.61 -14.63
CA ASP A 55 16.39 -1.39 -15.80
C ASP A 55 14.96 -1.92 -15.57
N PRO A 56 13.93 -1.42 -16.30
CA PRO A 56 12.54 -1.86 -16.13
C PRO A 56 12.29 -3.34 -16.43
N LYS A 57 13.24 -4.01 -17.06
CA LYS A 57 13.16 -5.46 -17.31
C LYS A 57 13.59 -6.28 -16.08
N LYS A 58 14.30 -5.66 -15.14
CA LYS A 58 14.81 -6.30 -13.93
C LYS A 58 14.03 -5.92 -12.69
N ILE A 59 13.40 -4.75 -12.68
CA ILE A 59 12.60 -4.25 -11.57
C ILE A 59 11.13 -4.41 -11.92
N HIS A 60 10.36 -5.05 -11.03
CA HIS A 60 8.92 -5.14 -11.20
C HIS A 60 8.30 -3.75 -11.02
N CYS A 61 7.73 -3.19 -12.12
CA CYS A 61 7.28 -1.80 -12.15
C CYS A 61 5.93 -1.62 -12.89
N ARG A 62 5.09 -2.66 -12.87
CA ARG A 62 3.78 -2.61 -13.52
C ARG A 62 2.77 -1.86 -12.67
N GLY A 63 2.52 -0.60 -13.03
CA GLY A 63 1.60 0.27 -12.33
C GLY A 63 1.73 1.73 -12.76
N GLU A 64 0.98 2.59 -12.10
CA GLU A 64 0.96 4.04 -12.34
C GLU A 64 0.91 4.83 -11.04
N ILE A 65 1.30 6.09 -11.08
CA ILE A 65 1.23 7.04 -9.97
C ILE A 65 -0.02 7.89 -10.13
N ASN A 66 -0.78 8.02 -9.05
CA ASN A 66 -1.95 8.86 -8.94
C ASN A 66 -1.85 9.82 -7.73
N ASN A 67 -2.54 10.95 -7.79
CA ASN A 67 -2.70 11.88 -6.67
C ASN A 67 -1.37 12.37 -6.06
N LEU A 68 -0.40 12.75 -6.92
CA LEU A 68 0.89 13.25 -6.47
C LEU A 68 0.77 14.65 -5.89
N GLU A 69 1.04 14.79 -4.59
CA GLU A 69 0.91 16.04 -3.85
C GLU A 69 2.12 16.26 -2.92
N ILE A 70 2.51 17.51 -2.76
CA ILE A 70 3.53 17.92 -1.78
C ILE A 70 2.87 18.76 -0.69
N ASP A 71 3.28 18.55 0.57
CA ASP A 71 2.74 19.30 1.69
C ASP A 71 3.20 20.78 1.69
N LYS A 72 2.58 21.61 2.51
CA LYS A 72 2.88 23.04 2.61
C LYS A 72 4.30 23.32 3.11
N SER A 73 4.90 22.43 3.88
CA SER A 73 6.29 22.57 4.34
C SER A 73 7.29 22.24 3.24
N GLY A 74 6.89 21.40 2.29
CA GLY A 74 7.72 20.85 1.23
C GLY A 74 8.62 19.70 1.70
N SER A 75 8.31 19.09 2.85
CA SER A 75 9.09 18.01 3.45
C SER A 75 8.42 16.65 3.37
N LEU A 76 7.16 16.61 2.92
CA LEU A 76 6.37 15.40 2.75
C LEU A 76 5.79 15.36 1.34
N LEU A 77 5.89 14.21 0.70
CA LEU A 77 5.33 13.91 -0.61
C LEU A 77 4.32 12.77 -0.46
N TYR A 78 3.11 13.00 -0.91
CA TYR A 78 2.01 12.03 -0.89
C TYR A 78 1.65 11.60 -2.31
N PHE A 79 1.39 10.35 -2.52
CA PHE A 79 0.84 9.82 -3.76
C PHE A 79 0.29 8.41 -3.55
N ASN A 80 -0.50 7.96 -4.50
CA ASN A 80 -0.95 6.59 -4.57
C ASN A 80 -0.35 5.90 -5.80
N THR A 81 -0.23 4.59 -5.75
CA THR A 81 0.00 3.78 -6.95
C THR A 81 -1.06 2.72 -7.10
N GLU A 82 -1.42 2.45 -8.33
CA GLU A 82 -2.21 1.28 -8.70
C GLU A 82 -1.28 0.29 -9.38
N THR A 83 -1.14 -0.91 -8.80
CA THR A 83 -0.19 -1.91 -9.26
C THR A 83 -0.87 -3.26 -9.44
N SER A 84 -0.28 -4.15 -10.22
CA SER A 84 -0.77 -5.52 -10.31
C SER A 84 -0.11 -6.38 -9.22
N ARG A 85 -0.89 -6.89 -8.27
CA ARG A 85 -0.62 -7.87 -7.22
C ARG A 85 -0.14 -7.30 -5.88
N ASN A 86 1.02 -6.66 -5.81
CA ASN A 86 1.60 -6.22 -4.55
C ASN A 86 2.31 -4.87 -4.68
N GLY A 87 2.66 -4.29 -3.56
CA GLY A 87 3.52 -3.12 -3.50
C GLY A 87 4.80 -3.34 -4.29
N LEU A 88 5.35 -2.26 -4.83
CA LEU A 88 6.57 -2.29 -5.63
C LEU A 88 7.72 -1.61 -4.87
N PRO A 89 8.16 -2.17 -3.72
CA PRO A 89 9.20 -1.55 -2.90
C PRO A 89 10.49 -1.32 -3.71
N GLU A 90 10.84 -2.23 -4.61
CA GLU A 90 12.06 -2.14 -5.43
C GLU A 90 12.13 -0.86 -6.28
N VAL A 91 10.98 -0.34 -6.73
CA VAL A 91 10.93 0.94 -7.47
C VAL A 91 11.30 2.08 -6.54
N TRP A 92 10.73 2.08 -5.33
CA TRP A 92 10.94 3.17 -4.37
C TRP A 92 12.29 3.06 -3.69
N ASP A 93 12.81 1.85 -3.45
CA ASP A 93 14.19 1.63 -2.99
C ASP A 93 15.20 2.21 -3.98
N LEU A 94 14.99 1.96 -5.29
CA LEU A 94 15.80 2.58 -6.33
C LEU A 94 15.73 4.12 -6.28
N VAL A 95 14.52 4.67 -6.19
CA VAL A 95 14.30 6.12 -6.15
C VAL A 95 14.97 6.73 -4.93
N ILE A 96 14.72 6.17 -3.73
CA ILE A 96 15.27 6.68 -2.46
C ILE A 96 16.79 6.56 -2.40
N SER A 97 17.38 5.52 -3.00
CA SER A 97 18.84 5.34 -3.05
C SER A 97 19.59 6.49 -3.74
N GLN A 98 18.91 7.32 -4.52
CA GLN A 98 19.50 8.50 -5.18
C GLN A 98 19.54 9.74 -4.28
N TYR A 99 19.02 9.66 -3.07
CA TYR A 99 18.92 10.76 -2.11
C TYR A 99 19.56 10.39 -0.77
N ASN A 100 19.99 11.40 -0.01
CA ASN A 100 20.69 11.14 1.25
C ASN A 100 19.77 11.13 2.47
N THR A 101 18.59 11.75 2.37
CA THR A 101 17.71 11.96 3.53
C THR A 101 16.29 11.51 3.32
N LEU A 102 15.94 11.03 2.13
CA LEU A 102 14.59 10.56 1.88
C LEU A 102 14.40 9.17 2.48
N CYS A 103 13.23 8.96 3.05
CA CYS A 103 12.68 7.65 3.39
C CYS A 103 11.23 7.59 2.97
N TYR A 104 10.68 6.38 2.80
CA TYR A 104 9.29 6.21 2.41
C TYR A 104 8.55 5.28 3.35
N TYR A 105 7.27 5.58 3.48
CA TYR A 105 6.29 4.78 4.19
C TYR A 105 5.17 4.43 3.22
N PHE A 106 4.57 3.27 3.39
CA PHE A 106 3.44 2.87 2.56
C PHE A 106 2.43 2.04 3.33
N ARG A 107 1.21 2.05 2.82
CA ARG A 107 0.13 1.15 3.16
C ARG A 107 -0.45 0.59 1.86
N ALA A 108 -0.43 -0.73 1.72
CA ALA A 108 -0.90 -1.45 0.55
C ALA A 108 -2.13 -2.29 0.88
N GLU A 109 -3.11 -2.27 -0.02
CA GLU A 109 -4.41 -2.91 0.14
C GLU A 109 -4.80 -3.60 -1.16
N GLU A 110 -5.09 -4.90 -1.05
CA GLU A 110 -5.66 -5.69 -2.13
C GLU A 110 -6.66 -6.69 -1.56
N CYS A 111 -7.94 -6.35 -1.68
CA CYS A 111 -9.03 -7.08 -1.05
C CYS A 111 -9.22 -8.49 -1.58
N ASP A 112 -9.02 -8.73 -2.90
CA ASP A 112 -9.25 -10.03 -3.53
C ASP A 112 -8.23 -11.10 -3.11
N MET A 113 -7.05 -10.68 -2.64
CA MET A 113 -5.95 -11.55 -2.22
C MET A 113 -5.70 -11.50 -0.72
N ASP A 114 -6.56 -10.81 0.02
CA ASP A 114 -6.39 -10.61 1.48
C ASP A 114 -4.99 -10.05 1.84
N TYR A 115 -4.53 -9.07 1.03
CA TYR A 115 -3.21 -8.49 1.16
C TYR A 115 -3.29 -7.09 1.75
N TYR A 116 -2.96 -6.97 3.03
CA TYR A 116 -2.97 -5.73 3.81
C TYR A 116 -1.64 -5.58 4.52
N VAL A 117 -0.78 -4.68 4.04
CA VAL A 117 0.57 -4.52 4.59
C VAL A 117 0.96 -3.06 4.72
N THR A 118 1.83 -2.77 5.69
CA THR A 118 2.46 -1.47 5.87
C THR A 118 3.91 -1.63 6.36
N ASN A 119 4.80 -0.72 5.97
CA ASN A 119 6.13 -0.61 6.55
C ASN A 119 6.23 0.46 7.64
N ASP A 120 5.13 1.14 7.95
CA ASP A 120 5.10 2.16 9.00
C ASP A 120 4.92 1.53 10.38
N ILE A 121 6.02 1.01 10.93
CA ILE A 121 6.06 0.28 12.20
C ILE A 121 5.49 1.11 13.34
N GLU A 122 5.82 2.40 13.39
CA GLU A 122 5.42 3.29 14.47
C GLU A 122 4.04 3.93 14.26
N GLY A 123 3.43 3.79 13.09
CA GLY A 123 2.16 4.43 12.76
C GLY A 123 2.24 5.94 12.61
N LYS A 124 3.38 6.43 12.14
CA LYS A 124 3.63 7.87 12.00
C LYS A 124 2.77 8.53 10.93
N HIS A 125 2.57 7.84 9.83
CA HIS A 125 1.80 8.30 8.66
C HIS A 125 0.57 7.44 8.39
N PHE A 126 0.61 6.18 8.82
CA PHE A 126 -0.47 5.19 8.70
C PHE A 126 -0.71 4.55 10.06
N PRO A 127 -1.37 5.28 11.00
CA PRO A 127 -1.59 4.79 12.35
C PRO A 127 -2.58 3.61 12.41
N GLU A 128 -3.45 3.48 11.41
CA GLU A 128 -4.46 2.44 11.38
C GLU A 128 -3.82 1.06 11.20
N ARG A 129 -4.27 0.13 12.04
CA ARG A 129 -3.79 -1.26 12.07
C ARG A 129 -4.83 -2.27 11.61
N TYR A 130 -6.08 -1.84 11.52
CA TYR A 130 -7.21 -2.66 11.12
C TYR A 130 -8.06 -1.95 10.07
N ILE A 131 -8.70 -2.76 9.24
CA ILE A 131 -9.74 -2.33 8.32
C ILE A 131 -10.94 -3.25 8.48
N ALA A 132 -12.12 -2.68 8.55
CA ALA A 132 -13.35 -3.45 8.49
C ALA A 132 -14.13 -3.06 7.24
N ASP A 133 -14.59 -4.07 6.49
CA ASP A 133 -15.55 -3.90 5.39
C ASP A 133 -16.92 -4.40 5.84
N THR A 134 -17.91 -3.53 5.73
CA THR A 134 -19.25 -3.81 6.24
C THR A 134 -20.32 -3.43 5.20
N TRP A 135 -21.39 -4.20 5.17
CA TRP A 135 -22.57 -3.94 4.33
C TRP A 135 -23.19 -2.56 4.56
N LEU A 136 -23.06 -1.99 5.78
CA LEU A 136 -23.72 -0.76 6.17
C LEU A 136 -22.87 0.49 5.91
N TYR A 137 -21.56 0.41 6.14
CA TYR A 137 -20.66 1.57 6.11
C TYR A 137 -19.54 1.45 5.09
N GLY A 138 -19.38 0.27 4.42
CA GLY A 138 -18.22 -0.01 3.58
C GLY A 138 -16.93 -0.09 4.39
N LEU A 139 -15.82 0.26 3.77
CA LEU A 139 -14.49 0.22 4.37
C LEU A 139 -14.30 1.31 5.43
N ARG A 140 -13.84 0.90 6.61
CA ARG A 140 -13.43 1.79 7.70
C ARG A 140 -12.09 1.34 8.28
N TYR A 141 -11.27 2.31 8.66
CA TYR A 141 -9.95 2.10 9.23
C TYR A 141 -9.94 2.40 10.72
N PHE A 142 -9.14 1.63 11.49
CA PHE A 142 -9.07 1.71 12.94
C PHE A 142 -7.62 1.57 13.42
N GLU A 143 -7.26 2.32 14.45
CA GLU A 143 -5.92 2.24 15.04
C GLU A 143 -5.78 1.04 15.98
N GLY A 144 -6.86 0.67 16.70
CA GLY A 144 -6.86 -0.40 17.68
C GLY A 144 -8.03 -1.37 17.55
N ILE A 145 -7.82 -2.59 18.05
CA ILE A 145 -8.84 -3.65 18.03
C ILE A 145 -10.09 -3.28 18.84
N GLU A 146 -9.93 -2.48 19.92
CA GLU A 146 -11.03 -2.04 20.74
C GLU A 146 -12.03 -1.16 19.97
N GLU A 147 -11.54 -0.39 19.00
CA GLU A 147 -12.39 0.44 18.15
C GLU A 147 -13.18 -0.43 17.16
N VAL A 148 -12.54 -1.48 16.62
CA VAL A 148 -13.20 -2.45 15.75
C VAL A 148 -14.28 -3.22 16.51
N CYS A 149 -13.99 -3.65 17.74
CA CYS A 149 -14.97 -4.32 18.61
C CYS A 149 -16.20 -3.45 18.86
N LYS A 150 -16.00 -2.17 19.15
CA LYS A 150 -17.11 -1.21 19.31
C LYS A 150 -17.90 -1.05 18.02
N HIS A 151 -17.22 -0.95 16.89
CA HIS A 151 -17.87 -0.84 15.59
C HIS A 151 -18.70 -2.10 15.25
N PHE A 152 -18.21 -3.29 15.60
CA PHE A 152 -18.95 -4.53 15.48
C PHE A 152 -20.20 -4.53 16.37
N GLU A 153 -20.07 -4.11 17.64
CA GLU A 153 -21.20 -4.01 18.57
C GLU A 153 -22.27 -3.01 18.09
N GLU A 154 -21.85 -1.86 17.52
CA GLU A 154 -22.77 -0.89 16.92
C GLU A 154 -23.61 -1.47 15.79
N ILE A 155 -23.03 -2.36 14.97
CA ILE A 155 -23.71 -2.97 13.81
C ILE A 155 -24.56 -4.16 14.21
N THR A 156 -24.07 -5.02 15.13
CA THR A 156 -24.65 -6.33 15.42
C THR A 156 -25.38 -6.40 16.75
N SER A 157 -25.16 -5.42 17.64
CA SER A 157 -25.58 -5.43 19.05
C SER A 157 -24.96 -6.58 19.86
N VAL A 158 -23.86 -7.17 19.38
CA VAL A 158 -23.09 -8.22 20.04
C VAL A 158 -21.78 -7.62 20.56
N SER A 159 -21.56 -7.68 21.87
CA SER A 159 -20.30 -7.22 22.47
C SER A 159 -19.25 -8.31 22.36
N VAL A 160 -18.02 -7.90 22.00
CA VAL A 160 -16.85 -8.77 21.84
C VAL A 160 -15.62 -8.10 22.44
N SER A 161 -14.64 -8.92 22.84
CA SER A 161 -13.40 -8.45 23.47
C SER A 161 -12.16 -9.07 22.78
N GLY A 162 -11.57 -8.32 21.86
CA GLY A 162 -10.35 -8.76 21.16
C GLY A 162 -10.61 -9.51 19.86
N MET A 163 -9.51 -9.81 19.15
CA MET A 163 -9.54 -10.27 17.77
C MET A 163 -10.17 -11.65 17.61
N GLU A 164 -9.78 -12.63 18.43
CA GLU A 164 -10.25 -14.02 18.33
C GLU A 164 -11.79 -14.12 18.49
N GLU A 165 -12.36 -13.44 19.49
CA GLU A 165 -13.80 -13.44 19.70
C GLU A 165 -14.54 -12.67 18.58
N LEU A 166 -13.94 -11.59 18.10
CA LEU A 166 -14.50 -10.80 17.00
C LEU A 166 -14.58 -11.62 15.71
N GLU A 167 -13.51 -12.34 15.34
CA GLU A 167 -13.47 -13.20 14.15
C GLU A 167 -14.54 -14.29 14.22
N ASP A 168 -14.66 -14.98 15.36
CA ASP A 168 -15.69 -16.00 15.58
C ASP A 168 -17.10 -15.43 15.41
N LYS A 169 -17.38 -14.29 16.05
CA LYS A 169 -18.70 -13.65 15.98
C LYS A 169 -19.00 -13.04 14.61
N ALA A 170 -18.00 -12.49 13.92
CA ALA A 170 -18.16 -12.01 12.55
C ALA A 170 -18.47 -13.17 11.59
N CYS A 171 -17.82 -14.32 11.75
CA CYS A 171 -18.10 -15.53 10.99
C CYS A 171 -19.55 -16.00 11.21
N ASP A 172 -19.99 -16.08 12.46
CA ASP A 172 -21.38 -16.42 12.82
C ASP A 172 -22.37 -15.43 12.20
N PHE A 173 -22.08 -14.12 12.28
CA PHE A 173 -22.92 -13.06 11.73
C PHE A 173 -23.03 -13.17 10.21
N ASN A 174 -21.92 -13.33 9.51
CA ASN A 174 -21.87 -13.47 8.05
C ASN A 174 -22.63 -14.71 7.54
N SER A 175 -22.72 -15.76 8.36
CA SER A 175 -23.41 -17.00 8.03
C SER A 175 -24.93 -16.95 8.20
N ASN A 176 -25.43 -16.05 9.05
CA ASN A 176 -26.82 -16.03 9.49
C ASN A 176 -27.71 -14.97 8.82
N ASP A 177 -27.12 -13.96 8.15
CA ASP A 177 -27.89 -12.80 7.65
C ASP A 177 -27.63 -12.59 6.15
N GLU A 178 -28.59 -12.95 5.31
CA GLU A 178 -28.48 -12.81 3.84
C GLU A 178 -28.28 -11.34 3.46
N GLY A 179 -27.09 -11.02 2.90
CA GLY A 179 -26.72 -9.71 2.38
C GLY A 179 -26.09 -8.76 3.41
N LYS A 180 -25.96 -9.20 4.67
CA LYS A 180 -25.17 -8.48 5.65
C LYS A 180 -23.85 -9.17 5.87
N PHE A 181 -22.78 -8.37 6.02
CA PHE A 181 -21.44 -8.90 6.23
C PHE A 181 -20.63 -7.94 7.11
N PHE A 182 -19.65 -8.52 7.79
CA PHE A 182 -18.61 -7.83 8.53
C PHE A 182 -17.29 -8.59 8.29
N TYR A 183 -16.40 -8.04 7.51
CA TYR A 183 -15.06 -8.58 7.29
C TYR A 183 -14.04 -7.69 7.99
N ILE A 184 -13.06 -8.30 8.62
CA ILE A 184 -11.97 -7.62 9.29
C ILE A 184 -10.63 -8.12 8.75
N HIS A 185 -9.71 -7.17 8.55
CA HIS A 185 -8.34 -7.46 8.17
C HIS A 185 -7.39 -6.67 9.05
N GLN A 186 -6.28 -7.27 9.40
CA GLN A 186 -5.20 -6.63 10.13
C GLN A 186 -4.06 -6.33 9.16
N PHE A 187 -3.52 -5.10 9.21
CA PHE A 187 -2.33 -4.77 8.44
C PHE A 187 -1.12 -5.49 9.02
N GLU A 188 -0.48 -6.31 8.19
CA GLU A 188 0.82 -6.91 8.49
C GLU A 188 1.90 -5.81 8.44
N ILE A 189 2.71 -5.74 9.49
CA ILE A 189 3.84 -4.81 9.56
C ILE A 189 5.05 -5.50 8.96
N ILE A 190 5.53 -4.99 7.84
CA ILE A 190 6.72 -5.53 7.18
C ILE A 190 7.94 -4.64 7.41
N ASN A 191 9.06 -5.26 7.75
CA ASN A 191 10.35 -4.58 7.73
C ASN A 191 10.97 -4.74 6.33
N ILE A 192 11.04 -3.63 5.59
CA ILE A 192 11.51 -3.64 4.20
C ILE A 192 12.93 -4.24 4.10
N TYR A 193 13.78 -3.98 5.08
CA TYR A 193 15.16 -4.51 5.11
C TYR A 193 15.23 -6.03 5.33
N GLU A 194 14.24 -6.63 5.97
CA GLU A 194 14.12 -8.07 6.15
C GLU A 194 13.42 -8.75 4.96
N TYR A 195 12.53 -8.04 4.28
CA TYR A 195 11.78 -8.53 3.12
C TYR A 195 12.69 -8.88 1.93
N GLU A 196 13.73 -8.09 1.67
CA GLU A 196 14.72 -8.40 0.64
C GLU A 196 15.49 -9.68 0.96
N THR A 197 15.80 -9.93 2.24
CA THR A 197 16.47 -11.13 2.69
C THR A 197 15.57 -12.36 2.50
N ALA A 198 14.30 -12.26 2.80
CA ALA A 198 13.32 -13.34 2.60
C ALA A 198 13.10 -13.65 1.11
N LYS A 199 13.01 -12.62 0.26
CA LYS A 199 12.83 -12.77 -1.19
C LYS A 199 14.00 -13.50 -1.87
N SER A 200 15.22 -13.36 -1.36
CA SER A 200 16.39 -14.11 -1.83
C SER A 200 16.27 -15.61 -1.55
N PHE A 201 15.57 -16.01 -0.49
CA PHE A 201 15.28 -17.41 -0.18
C PHE A 201 14.17 -18.00 -1.05
N PHE A 202 13.12 -17.23 -1.39
CA PHE A 202 12.02 -17.73 -2.24
C PHE A 202 12.39 -17.87 -3.70
N ASN A 203 13.29 -17.01 -4.22
CA ASN A 203 13.78 -17.09 -5.61
C ASN A 203 14.80 -18.21 -5.85
N GLN A 204 15.21 -18.95 -4.81
CA GLN A 204 16.11 -20.12 -4.91
C GLN A 204 15.36 -21.47 -4.94
N GLN A 205 14.03 -21.47 -4.87
CA GLN A 205 13.28 -22.71 -5.06
C GLN A 205 13.09 -22.99 -6.56
N PRO A 206 13.47 -24.17 -7.05
CA PRO A 206 13.27 -24.53 -8.45
C PRO A 206 11.77 -24.61 -8.74
N SER A 207 11.35 -23.96 -9.84
CA SER A 207 10.01 -24.10 -10.40
C SER A 207 9.76 -25.57 -10.75
N TYR A 208 8.81 -26.20 -10.05
CA TYR A 208 8.21 -27.48 -10.43
C TYR A 208 7.08 -27.26 -11.44
#